data_f6638ef03e02a139ccd83e2e7085b5e7
#
_entry.id   f6638ef03e02a139ccd83e2e7085b5e7
#
_cell.length_a   1.000
_cell.length_b   1.000
_cell.length_c   1.000
_cell.angle_alpha   90.00
_cell.angle_beta   90.00
_cell.angle_gamma   90.00
#
_symmetry.space_group_name_H-M   'P 1'
#
loop_
_entity.id
_entity.type
_entity.pdbx_description
1 polymer ?
#
loop_
_entity_poly.entity_id
_entity_poly.type
_entity_poly.pdbx_seq_one_letter_code
_entity_poly.pdbx_strand_id
1 'polypeptide(L)'
;MGAEPKRVVAAACDGACSGNPGPGGWGALLRFEDGSVIELGGADPATTNNRMELTGALAVLERLRELPRHPDLRLRTDSRYLIDGLQRWMAGWKRKGWRTASGGPVLNKDLWEALDRARLPDVPLVHVRGHSGDPDNDRCDVIAVAFSRGGRPALAAPDAVAPAPDDDPAPPALTALLSRLELADRLAEGGFTLSAAELAQLVDLPLARLAERPGDWVWRDWHVRSLDPSRWRLERR
;
A
#
# COMPACT_ATOMS: atom_id res chain seq x y z
N MET A 1 -31.71 -13.60 22.26
CA MET A 1 -30.53 -14.29 21.73
C MET A 1 -29.57 -13.19 21.33
N GLY A 2 -28.48 -12.98 22.09
CA GLY A 2 -27.46 -12.02 21.70
C GLY A 2 -26.74 -12.57 20.48
N ALA A 3 -26.56 -11.74 19.45
CA ALA A 3 -25.74 -12.11 18.30
C ALA A 3 -24.31 -12.45 18.80
N GLU A 4 -23.76 -13.58 18.36
CA GLU A 4 -22.36 -13.89 18.64
C GLU A 4 -21.49 -12.76 18.13
N PRO A 5 -20.46 -12.37 18.88
CA PRO A 5 -19.57 -11.29 18.43
C PRO A 5 -18.87 -11.72 17.14
N LYS A 6 -18.98 -10.87 16.12
CA LYS A 6 -18.35 -11.08 14.80
C LYS A 6 -16.84 -11.21 14.94
N ARG A 7 -16.25 -12.23 14.31
CA ARG A 7 -14.81 -12.47 14.36
C ARG A 7 -14.09 -11.82 13.19
N VAL A 8 -12.89 -11.31 13.44
CA VAL A 8 -12.00 -10.82 12.38
C VAL A 8 -11.38 -12.02 11.66
N VAL A 9 -11.55 -12.09 10.34
CA VAL A 9 -11.05 -13.17 9.46
C VAL A 9 -9.85 -12.78 8.63
N ALA A 10 -9.65 -11.48 8.38
CA ALA A 10 -8.51 -10.98 7.64
C ALA A 10 -8.05 -9.62 8.21
N ALA A 11 -6.74 -9.37 8.13
CA ALA A 11 -6.14 -8.10 8.50
C ALA A 11 -4.99 -7.77 7.54
N ALA A 12 -4.85 -6.49 7.21
CA ALA A 12 -3.76 -5.98 6.39
C ALA A 12 -3.29 -4.61 6.89
N CYS A 13 -2.04 -4.26 6.56
CA CYS A 13 -1.50 -2.94 6.82
C CYS A 13 -0.43 -2.56 5.80
N ASP A 14 -0.29 -1.26 5.59
CA ASP A 14 0.72 -0.69 4.71
C ASP A 14 1.16 0.70 5.20
N GLY A 15 2.29 1.18 4.68
CA GLY A 15 2.85 2.48 4.99
C GLY A 15 3.38 3.18 3.73
N ALA A 16 3.20 4.50 3.65
CA ALA A 16 3.69 5.32 2.57
C ALA A 16 4.43 6.55 3.09
N CYS A 17 5.43 7.02 2.35
CA CYS A 17 6.14 8.25 2.68
C CYS A 17 6.41 9.07 1.40
N SER A 18 6.02 10.34 1.42
CA SER A 18 6.30 11.27 0.32
C SER A 18 7.67 11.90 0.52
N GLY A 19 8.71 11.25 -0.03
CA GLY A 19 10.09 11.44 0.35
C GLY A 19 10.48 10.52 1.52
N ASN A 20 11.79 10.28 1.75
CA ASN A 20 12.22 9.35 2.80
C ASN A 20 13.54 9.83 3.43
N PRO A 21 13.52 10.67 4.49
CA PRO A 21 12.35 11.09 5.29
C PRO A 21 11.47 12.15 4.62
N GLY A 22 10.19 12.22 5.08
CA GLY A 22 9.22 13.20 4.61
C GLY A 22 7.83 13.00 5.25
N PRO A 23 6.78 13.67 4.75
CA PRO A 23 5.43 13.39 5.18
C PRO A 23 5.05 11.94 4.89
N GLY A 24 4.50 11.25 5.86
CA GLY A 24 4.10 9.87 5.73
C GLY A 24 2.66 9.61 6.16
N GLY A 25 2.16 8.46 5.76
CA GLY A 25 0.85 7.95 6.13
C GLY A 25 0.89 6.44 6.31
N TRP A 26 -0.03 5.92 7.06
CA TRP A 26 -0.23 4.49 7.22
C TRP A 26 -1.71 4.16 7.05
N GLY A 27 -1.99 2.96 6.57
CA GLY A 27 -3.32 2.39 6.42
C GLY A 27 -3.38 0.98 7.00
N ALA A 28 -4.53 0.63 7.55
CA ALA A 28 -4.80 -0.70 8.07
C ALA A 28 -6.27 -1.07 7.88
N LEU A 29 -6.53 -2.36 7.72
CA LEU A 29 -7.86 -2.90 7.48
C LEU A 29 -8.07 -4.18 8.28
N LEU A 30 -9.23 -4.31 8.90
CA LEU A 30 -9.71 -5.50 9.59
C LEU A 30 -11.04 -5.91 8.95
N ARG A 31 -11.12 -7.13 8.42
CA ARG A 31 -12.35 -7.68 7.81
C ARG A 31 -12.98 -8.71 8.71
N PHE A 32 -14.28 -8.62 8.88
CA PHE A 32 -15.09 -9.54 9.67
C PHE A 32 -15.73 -10.63 8.83
N GLU A 33 -16.21 -11.69 9.49
CA GLU A 33 -16.89 -12.85 8.87
C GLU A 33 -18.11 -12.47 8.02
N ASP A 34 -18.79 -11.38 8.37
CA ASP A 34 -19.97 -10.89 7.65
C ASP A 34 -19.62 -9.93 6.49
N GLY A 35 -18.33 -9.79 6.19
CA GLY A 35 -17.84 -8.87 5.15
C GLY A 35 -17.69 -7.43 5.61
N SER A 36 -18.17 -7.04 6.80
CA SER A 36 -17.93 -5.68 7.32
C SER A 36 -16.44 -5.43 7.56
N VAL A 37 -16.03 -4.17 7.51
CA VAL A 37 -14.62 -3.79 7.69
C VAL A 37 -14.48 -2.64 8.69
N ILE A 38 -13.34 -2.63 9.37
CA ILE A 38 -12.80 -1.46 10.06
C ILE A 38 -11.56 -1.04 9.32
N GLU A 39 -11.51 0.22 8.91
CA GLU A 39 -10.31 0.84 8.36
C GLU A 39 -9.72 1.81 9.37
N LEU A 40 -8.41 1.81 9.48
CA LEU A 40 -7.64 2.70 10.32
C LEU A 40 -6.59 3.40 9.46
N GLY A 41 -6.17 4.58 9.85
CA GLY A 41 -5.13 5.29 9.16
C GLY A 41 -4.73 6.57 9.88
N GLY A 42 -3.57 7.09 9.50
CA GLY A 42 -3.07 8.32 10.06
C GLY A 42 -1.86 8.86 9.32
N ALA A 43 -1.48 10.10 9.63
CA ALA A 43 -0.36 10.80 9.04
C ALA A 43 0.69 11.16 10.08
N ASP A 44 1.93 11.27 9.63
CA ASP A 44 3.05 11.86 10.37
C ASP A 44 3.77 12.86 9.43
N PRO A 45 3.92 14.14 9.82
CA PRO A 45 4.49 15.16 8.94
C PRO A 45 5.98 14.98 8.64
N ALA A 46 6.71 14.18 9.44
CA ALA A 46 8.16 14.00 9.31
C ALA A 46 8.59 12.60 9.74
N THR A 47 8.52 11.65 8.83
CA THR A 47 8.74 10.23 9.12
C THR A 47 9.50 9.51 8.00
N THR A 48 9.53 8.19 8.06
CA THR A 48 10.08 7.31 7.02
C THR A 48 9.07 6.22 6.67
N ASN A 49 9.18 5.65 5.48
CA ASN A 49 8.33 4.55 5.04
C ASN A 49 8.29 3.42 6.08
N ASN A 50 9.45 2.97 6.52
CA ASN A 50 9.55 1.91 7.53
C ASN A 50 8.79 2.24 8.83
N ARG A 51 8.82 3.49 9.30
CA ARG A 51 8.04 3.88 10.48
C ARG A 51 6.56 3.77 10.25
N MET A 52 6.07 4.15 9.07
CA MET A 52 4.65 4.07 8.73
C MET A 52 4.17 2.61 8.63
N GLU A 53 4.96 1.73 8.02
CA GLU A 53 4.69 0.28 7.99
C GLU A 53 4.58 -0.31 9.41
N LEU A 54 5.54 0.04 10.29
CA LEU A 54 5.52 -0.41 11.69
C LEU A 54 4.31 0.14 12.45
N THR A 55 3.94 1.41 12.21
CA THR A 55 2.79 2.06 12.86
C THR A 55 1.48 1.43 12.42
N GLY A 56 1.29 1.15 11.14
CA GLY A 56 0.12 0.44 10.62
C GLY A 56 -0.04 -0.94 11.24
N ALA A 57 1.05 -1.72 11.31
CA ALA A 57 1.04 -3.04 11.95
C ALA A 57 0.72 -2.96 13.46
N LEU A 58 1.27 -1.97 14.16
CA LEU A 58 1.00 -1.76 15.57
C LEU A 58 -0.48 -1.47 15.80
N ALA A 59 -1.07 -0.57 15.02
CA ALA A 59 -2.50 -0.24 15.10
C ALA A 59 -3.40 -1.46 14.89
N VAL A 60 -3.06 -2.34 13.93
CA VAL A 60 -3.78 -3.61 13.71
C VAL A 60 -3.68 -4.50 14.94
N LEU A 61 -2.47 -4.75 15.45
CA LEU A 61 -2.26 -5.66 16.57
C LEU A 61 -2.93 -5.16 17.85
N GLU A 62 -2.89 -3.86 18.13
CA GLU A 62 -3.59 -3.25 19.26
C GLU A 62 -5.11 -3.40 19.12
N ARG A 63 -5.66 -3.14 17.94
CA ARG A 63 -7.10 -3.30 17.72
C ARG A 63 -7.57 -4.75 17.81
N LEU A 64 -6.77 -5.69 17.33
CA LEU A 64 -7.07 -7.12 17.39
C LEU A 64 -7.12 -7.67 18.83
N ARG A 65 -6.51 -7.01 19.80
CA ARG A 65 -6.61 -7.42 21.23
C ARG A 65 -8.00 -7.30 21.78
N GLU A 66 -8.78 -6.38 21.26
CA GLU A 66 -10.12 -6.06 21.73
C GLU A 66 -11.22 -6.81 20.96
N LEU A 67 -10.84 -7.51 19.88
CA LEU A 67 -11.78 -8.11 18.95
C LEU A 67 -11.68 -9.64 18.95
N PRO A 68 -12.81 -10.35 18.81
CA PRO A 68 -12.79 -11.78 18.54
C PRO A 68 -12.10 -12.07 17.22
N ARG A 69 -11.27 -13.11 17.18
CA ARG A 69 -10.44 -13.48 16.02
C ARG A 69 -10.78 -14.88 15.53
N HIS A 70 -10.77 -15.05 14.22
CA HIS A 70 -10.82 -16.37 13.62
C HIS A 70 -9.47 -17.09 13.82
N PRO A 71 -9.44 -18.41 14.06
CA PRO A 71 -8.18 -19.16 14.26
C PRO A 71 -7.19 -19.06 13.09
N ASP A 72 -7.70 -18.90 11.87
CA ASP A 72 -6.88 -18.78 10.67
C ASP A 72 -6.52 -17.32 10.30
N LEU A 73 -6.83 -16.37 11.19
CA LEU A 73 -6.48 -14.97 10.95
C LEU A 73 -4.96 -14.80 10.71
N ARG A 74 -4.64 -14.00 9.72
CA ARG A 74 -3.27 -13.61 9.39
C ARG A 74 -3.19 -12.12 9.17
N LEU A 75 -2.10 -11.49 9.63
CA LEU A 75 -1.80 -10.11 9.28
C LEU A 75 -0.97 -10.09 8.00
N ARG A 76 -1.52 -9.54 6.94
CA ARG A 76 -0.90 -9.40 5.61
C ARG A 76 -0.21 -8.05 5.45
N THR A 77 0.99 -8.05 4.90
CA THR A 77 1.78 -6.85 4.61
C THR A 77 2.82 -7.18 3.54
N ASP A 78 3.20 -6.21 2.74
CA ASP A 78 4.31 -6.33 1.79
C ASP A 78 5.65 -5.88 2.40
N SER A 79 5.64 -5.35 3.63
CA SER A 79 6.82 -4.92 4.35
C SER A 79 7.71 -6.07 4.81
N ARG A 80 8.78 -6.33 4.08
CA ARG A 80 9.82 -7.27 4.51
C ARG A 80 10.55 -6.77 5.76
N TYR A 81 10.70 -5.45 5.93
CA TYR A 81 11.31 -4.87 7.10
C TYR A 81 10.55 -5.24 8.38
N LEU A 82 9.22 -5.11 8.36
CA LEU A 82 8.35 -5.49 9.46
C LEU A 82 8.45 -7.00 9.75
N ILE A 83 8.32 -7.84 8.72
CA ILE A 83 8.33 -9.31 8.87
C ILE A 83 9.68 -9.80 9.39
N ASP A 84 10.78 -9.41 8.76
CA ASP A 84 12.12 -9.83 9.19
C ASP A 84 12.48 -9.29 10.58
N GLY A 85 12.04 -8.06 10.88
CA GLY A 85 12.21 -7.47 12.21
C GLY A 85 11.57 -8.30 13.31
N LEU A 86 10.29 -8.62 13.17
CA LEU A 86 9.55 -9.40 14.17
C LEU A 86 9.96 -10.87 14.25
N GLN A 87 10.26 -11.50 13.10
CA GLN A 87 10.49 -12.94 13.04
C GLN A 87 11.96 -13.33 13.22
N ARG A 88 12.89 -12.47 12.78
CA ARG A 88 14.32 -12.82 12.71
C ARG A 88 15.20 -11.96 13.60
N TRP A 89 15.01 -10.63 13.63
CA TRP A 89 15.99 -9.73 14.23
C TRP A 89 15.69 -9.39 15.69
N MET A 90 14.43 -9.22 16.05
CA MET A 90 14.00 -8.73 17.36
C MET A 90 14.57 -9.53 18.54
N ALA A 91 14.54 -10.85 18.46
CA ALA A 91 15.11 -11.70 19.51
C ALA A 91 16.62 -11.46 19.73
N GLY A 92 17.34 -11.21 18.64
CA GLY A 92 18.76 -10.84 18.70
C GLY A 92 19.00 -9.46 19.29
N TRP A 93 18.19 -8.48 18.91
CA TRP A 93 18.26 -7.12 19.44
C TRP A 93 17.97 -7.07 20.94
N LYS A 94 16.93 -7.76 21.39
CA LYS A 94 16.57 -7.84 22.82
C LYS A 94 17.72 -8.41 23.67
N ARG A 95 18.36 -9.52 23.22
CA ARG A 95 19.51 -10.09 23.92
C ARG A 95 20.71 -9.16 24.00
N LYS A 96 20.88 -8.25 23.02
CA LYS A 96 21.96 -7.27 22.95
C LYS A 96 21.57 -5.89 23.49
N GLY A 97 20.50 -5.76 24.26
CA GLY A 97 20.02 -4.48 24.78
C GLY A 97 19.64 -3.48 23.69
N TRP A 98 18.93 -3.96 22.65
CA TRP A 98 18.46 -3.19 21.50
C TRP A 98 19.60 -2.60 20.65
N ARG A 99 20.61 -3.44 20.40
CA ARG A 99 21.73 -3.12 19.51
C ARG A 99 21.74 -4.04 18.28
N THR A 100 22.17 -3.48 17.16
CA THR A 100 22.39 -4.22 15.91
C THR A 100 23.57 -5.20 16.04
N ALA A 101 23.79 -6.01 15.00
CA ALA A 101 24.95 -6.91 14.97
C ALA A 101 26.29 -6.15 15.01
N SER A 102 26.34 -4.96 14.41
CA SER A 102 27.50 -4.06 14.42
C SER A 102 27.65 -3.21 15.70
N GLY A 103 26.75 -3.39 16.68
CA GLY A 103 26.80 -2.68 17.98
C GLY A 103 26.12 -1.30 18.00
N GLY A 104 25.62 -0.82 16.86
CA GLY A 104 24.86 0.44 16.80
C GLY A 104 23.44 0.32 17.41
N PRO A 105 22.76 1.45 17.67
CA PRO A 105 21.38 1.42 18.13
C PRO A 105 20.44 0.86 17.04
N VAL A 106 19.40 0.15 17.44
CA VAL A 106 18.34 -0.30 16.52
C VAL A 106 17.49 0.92 16.13
N LEU A 107 17.35 1.14 14.82
CA LEU A 107 16.45 2.17 14.30
C LEU A 107 14.98 1.83 14.63
N ASN A 108 14.17 2.86 14.90
CA ASN A 108 12.74 2.71 15.24
C ASN A 108 12.51 1.81 16.48
N LYS A 109 13.45 1.83 17.43
CA LYS A 109 13.39 1.03 18.65
C LYS A 109 12.06 1.21 19.39
N ASP A 110 11.57 2.43 19.47
CA ASP A 110 10.28 2.80 20.08
C ASP A 110 9.11 1.97 19.53
N LEU A 111 9.01 1.87 18.21
CA LEU A 111 7.98 1.09 17.52
C LEU A 111 8.22 -0.42 17.68
N TRP A 112 9.46 -0.87 17.62
CA TRP A 112 9.78 -2.28 17.82
C TRP A 112 9.43 -2.76 19.24
N GLU A 113 9.70 -1.95 20.27
CA GLU A 113 9.30 -2.25 21.64
C GLU A 113 7.78 -2.26 21.82
N ALA A 114 7.05 -1.35 21.15
CA ALA A 114 5.59 -1.35 21.13
C ALA A 114 5.04 -2.59 20.44
N LEU A 115 5.56 -2.95 19.27
CA LEU A 115 5.17 -4.15 18.52
C LEU A 115 5.45 -5.44 19.31
N ASP A 116 6.58 -5.53 20.03
CA ASP A 116 6.88 -6.68 20.89
C ASP A 116 5.83 -6.86 21.99
N ARG A 117 5.37 -5.75 22.59
CA ARG A 117 4.28 -5.78 23.58
C ARG A 117 2.92 -6.07 22.98
N ALA A 118 2.65 -5.58 21.75
CA ALA A 118 1.38 -5.75 21.05
C ALA A 118 1.24 -7.12 20.38
N ARG A 119 2.33 -7.84 20.20
CA ARG A 119 2.38 -9.09 19.45
C ARG A 119 1.34 -10.11 19.94
N LEU A 120 0.66 -10.73 18.99
CA LEU A 120 -0.31 -11.80 19.18
C LEU A 120 0.27 -13.09 18.59
N PRO A 121 0.62 -14.09 19.43
CA PRO A 121 1.24 -15.33 18.95
C PRO A 121 0.35 -16.14 18.00
N ASP A 122 -0.97 -15.99 18.13
CA ASP A 122 -2.00 -16.60 17.31
C ASP A 122 -2.25 -15.89 15.97
N VAL A 123 -1.61 -14.74 15.74
CA VAL A 123 -1.76 -13.95 14.51
C VAL A 123 -0.40 -13.87 13.77
N PRO A 124 -0.09 -14.84 12.91
CA PRO A 124 1.14 -14.80 12.14
C PRO A 124 1.11 -13.70 11.07
N LEU A 125 2.28 -13.08 10.82
CA LEU A 125 2.47 -12.15 9.71
C LEU A 125 2.78 -12.94 8.42
N VAL A 126 2.12 -12.56 7.34
CA VAL A 126 2.31 -13.15 6.01
C VAL A 126 2.68 -12.07 5.01
N HIS A 127 3.75 -12.33 4.25
CA HIS A 127 4.14 -11.46 3.16
C HIS A 127 3.19 -11.61 1.98
N VAL A 128 2.65 -10.50 1.52
CA VAL A 128 2.00 -10.38 0.22
C VAL A 128 2.90 -9.57 -0.72
N ARG A 129 2.69 -9.70 -2.00
CA ARG A 129 3.40 -8.85 -2.95
C ARG A 129 2.63 -7.53 -3.09
N GLY A 130 3.29 -6.41 -2.89
CA GLY A 130 2.68 -5.09 -3.07
C GLY A 130 2.10 -4.92 -4.48
N HIS A 131 0.97 -4.26 -4.58
CA HIS A 131 0.23 -3.99 -5.82
C HIS A 131 -0.05 -5.25 -6.68
N SER A 132 -0.33 -6.37 -6.04
CA SER A 132 -0.48 -7.67 -6.73
C SER A 132 -1.91 -8.22 -6.72
N GLY A 133 -2.88 -7.40 -6.33
CA GLY A 133 -4.29 -7.79 -6.31
C GLY A 133 -4.74 -8.44 -4.99
N ASP A 134 -4.01 -8.25 -3.88
CA ASP A 134 -4.57 -8.46 -2.55
C ASP A 134 -5.43 -7.24 -2.19
N PRO A 135 -6.77 -7.33 -2.25
CA PRO A 135 -7.63 -6.15 -2.17
C PRO A 135 -7.53 -5.43 -0.82
N ASP A 136 -7.23 -6.14 0.27
CA ASP A 136 -7.10 -5.54 1.59
C ASP A 136 -5.77 -4.79 1.73
N ASN A 137 -4.66 -5.34 1.20
CA ASN A 137 -3.37 -4.65 1.19
C ASN A 137 -3.38 -3.46 0.22
N ASP A 138 -3.94 -3.64 -0.97
CA ASP A 138 -4.07 -2.56 -1.96
C ASP A 138 -4.92 -1.40 -1.39
N ARG A 139 -5.97 -1.69 -0.60
CA ARG A 139 -6.74 -0.66 0.10
C ARG A 139 -5.94 0.03 1.19
N CYS A 140 -5.09 -0.69 1.93
CA CYS A 140 -4.19 -0.09 2.93
C CYS A 140 -3.19 0.87 2.28
N ASP A 141 -2.61 0.52 1.11
CA ASP A 141 -1.75 1.41 0.33
C ASP A 141 -2.48 2.71 -0.05
N VAL A 142 -3.71 2.61 -0.59
CA VAL A 142 -4.52 3.79 -0.95
C VAL A 142 -4.72 4.71 0.26
N ILE A 143 -5.04 4.16 1.43
CA ILE A 143 -5.20 4.93 2.67
C ILE A 143 -3.87 5.58 3.07
N ALA A 144 -2.77 4.83 3.09
CA ALA A 144 -1.44 5.31 3.47
C ALA A 144 -0.96 6.44 2.55
N VAL A 145 -1.10 6.27 1.24
CA VAL A 145 -0.74 7.28 0.22
C VAL A 145 -1.60 8.54 0.38
N ALA A 146 -2.90 8.41 0.63
CA ALA A 146 -3.76 9.58 0.85
C ALA A 146 -3.28 10.41 2.05
N PHE A 147 -2.99 9.77 3.19
CA PHE A 147 -2.46 10.46 4.37
C PHE A 147 -1.07 11.06 4.15
N SER A 148 -0.17 10.37 3.43
CA SER A 148 1.19 10.88 3.14
C SER A 148 1.18 12.15 2.28
N ARG A 149 0.09 12.38 1.55
CA ARG A 149 -0.16 13.57 0.72
C ARG A 149 -0.98 14.66 1.42
N GLY A 150 -1.23 14.50 2.72
CA GLY A 150 -2.03 15.46 3.51
C GLY A 150 -3.55 15.31 3.32
N GLY A 151 -4.02 14.28 2.64
CA GLY A 151 -5.43 13.96 2.50
C GLY A 151 -6.02 13.34 3.78
N ARG A 152 -7.35 13.28 3.82
CA ARG A 152 -8.11 12.57 4.87
C ARG A 152 -9.13 11.67 4.20
N PRO A 153 -8.75 10.43 3.84
CA PRO A 153 -9.67 9.51 3.21
C PRO A 153 -10.82 9.16 4.14
N ALA A 154 -12.00 8.92 3.59
CA ALA A 154 -13.09 8.33 4.35
C ALA A 154 -12.69 6.90 4.73
N LEU A 155 -12.71 6.61 6.02
CA LEU A 155 -12.41 5.29 6.57
C LEU A 155 -13.70 4.57 6.92
N ALA A 156 -13.78 3.28 6.61
CA ALA A 156 -14.92 2.45 6.95
C ALA A 156 -14.98 2.23 8.47
N ALA A 157 -16.18 2.43 9.04
CA ALA A 157 -16.49 2.17 10.45
C ALA A 157 -17.00 0.74 10.64
N PRO A 158 -17.08 0.24 11.89
CA PRO A 158 -17.47 -1.16 12.20
C PRO A 158 -18.82 -1.64 11.62
N ASP A 159 -19.73 -0.71 11.35
CA ASP A 159 -21.05 -1.00 10.79
C ASP A 159 -21.12 -0.78 9.26
N ALA A 160 -20.03 -0.32 8.65
CA ALA A 160 -19.95 -0.22 7.21
C ALA A 160 -19.73 -1.61 6.62
N VAL A 161 -20.71 -2.10 5.87
CA VAL A 161 -20.49 -3.25 4.99
C VAL A 161 -19.50 -2.79 3.92
N ALA A 162 -18.36 -3.46 3.80
CA ALA A 162 -17.51 -3.23 2.65
C ALA A 162 -18.36 -3.41 1.40
N PRO A 163 -18.22 -2.56 0.37
CA PRO A 163 -18.76 -2.94 -0.93
C PRO A 163 -18.22 -4.36 -1.20
N ALA A 164 -19.14 -5.28 -1.45
CA ALA A 164 -18.73 -6.63 -1.85
C ALA A 164 -17.68 -6.46 -2.94
N PRO A 165 -16.54 -7.19 -2.92
CA PRO A 165 -15.71 -7.25 -4.09
C PRO A 165 -16.67 -7.58 -5.21
N ASP A 166 -16.76 -6.69 -6.21
CA ASP A 166 -17.68 -6.88 -7.32
C ASP A 166 -17.57 -8.34 -7.73
N ASP A 167 -18.66 -9.10 -7.59
CA ASP A 167 -18.69 -10.54 -7.91
C ASP A 167 -18.45 -10.78 -9.41
N ASP A 168 -18.29 -9.68 -10.15
CA ASP A 168 -17.82 -9.62 -11.52
C ASP A 168 -16.59 -8.70 -11.57
N PRO A 169 -15.37 -9.23 -11.32
CA PRO A 169 -14.15 -8.43 -11.43
C PRO A 169 -14.11 -7.84 -12.83
N ALA A 170 -13.92 -6.52 -12.91
CA ALA A 170 -13.82 -5.84 -14.20
C ALA A 170 -12.91 -6.65 -15.13
N PRO A 171 -13.32 -6.89 -16.37
CA PRO A 171 -12.55 -7.72 -17.30
C PRO A 171 -11.06 -7.34 -17.25
N PRO A 172 -10.12 -8.30 -17.24
CA PRO A 172 -8.68 -8.02 -17.08
C PRO A 172 -8.18 -6.91 -18.01
N ALA A 173 -8.78 -6.80 -19.20
CA ALA A 173 -8.49 -5.72 -20.15
C ALA A 173 -8.92 -4.35 -19.64
N LEU A 174 -10.02 -4.22 -18.90
CA LEU A 174 -10.48 -2.97 -18.33
C LEU A 174 -9.64 -2.57 -17.12
N THR A 175 -9.29 -3.50 -16.27
CA THR A 175 -8.38 -3.28 -15.13
C THR A 175 -7.01 -2.82 -15.62
N ALA A 176 -6.44 -3.47 -16.64
CA ALA A 176 -5.18 -3.07 -17.26
C ALA A 176 -5.29 -1.67 -17.92
N LEU A 177 -6.43 -1.34 -18.49
CA LEU A 177 -6.67 -0.01 -19.06
C LEU A 177 -6.70 1.06 -17.96
N LEU A 178 -7.43 0.86 -16.87
CA LEU A 178 -7.51 1.80 -15.76
C LEU A 178 -6.12 2.07 -15.17
N SER A 179 -5.32 1.03 -14.92
CA SER A 179 -3.95 1.18 -14.43
C SER A 179 -3.08 2.02 -15.37
N ARG A 180 -3.25 1.87 -16.69
CA ARG A 180 -2.53 2.70 -17.69
C ARG A 180 -2.97 4.15 -17.67
N LEU A 181 -4.27 4.42 -17.50
CA LEU A 181 -4.81 5.79 -17.43
C LEU A 181 -4.32 6.51 -16.17
N GLU A 182 -4.32 5.85 -15.02
CA GLU A 182 -3.77 6.37 -13.76
C GLU A 182 -2.27 6.67 -13.88
N LEU A 183 -1.51 5.77 -14.53
CA LEU A 183 -0.09 5.99 -14.78
C LEU A 183 0.13 7.19 -15.71
N ALA A 184 -0.71 7.36 -16.74
CA ALA A 184 -0.64 8.50 -17.65
C ALA A 184 -0.87 9.84 -16.94
N ASP A 185 -1.84 9.91 -16.00
CA ASP A 185 -2.06 11.11 -15.18
C ASP A 185 -0.82 11.44 -14.33
N ARG A 186 -0.25 10.46 -13.63
CA ARG A 186 0.96 10.65 -12.81
C ARG A 186 2.17 11.11 -13.64
N LEU A 187 2.33 10.56 -14.85
CA LEU A 187 3.41 10.94 -15.76
C LEU A 187 3.24 12.36 -16.29
N ALA A 188 1.99 12.76 -16.61
CA ALA A 188 1.69 14.10 -17.06
C ALA A 188 1.88 15.14 -15.94
N GLU A 189 1.39 14.88 -14.73
CA GLU A 189 1.56 15.74 -13.55
C GLU A 189 3.03 15.90 -13.14
N GLY A 190 3.79 14.82 -13.19
CA GLY A 190 5.23 14.82 -12.84
C GLY A 190 6.13 15.37 -13.94
N GLY A 191 5.62 15.65 -15.14
CA GLY A 191 6.40 16.14 -16.27
C GLY A 191 7.49 15.15 -16.75
N PHE A 192 7.31 13.85 -16.50
CA PHE A 192 8.27 12.82 -16.87
C PHE A 192 8.37 12.63 -18.37
N THR A 193 9.57 12.28 -18.83
CA THR A 193 9.82 11.94 -20.22
C THR A 193 9.85 10.42 -20.40
N LEU A 194 9.27 9.95 -21.51
CA LEU A 194 9.15 8.54 -21.86
C LEU A 194 10.03 8.21 -23.06
N SER A 195 10.64 7.04 -23.06
CA SER A 195 11.24 6.43 -24.23
C SER A 195 10.14 5.86 -25.17
N ALA A 196 10.50 5.54 -26.41
CA ALA A 196 9.58 4.91 -27.36
C ALA A 196 8.98 3.59 -26.82
N ALA A 197 9.78 2.79 -26.14
CA ALA A 197 9.32 1.51 -25.58
C ALA A 197 8.31 1.72 -24.43
N GLU A 198 8.57 2.65 -23.52
CA GLU A 198 7.68 2.99 -22.41
C GLU A 198 6.37 3.61 -22.91
N LEU A 199 6.45 4.52 -23.88
CA LEU A 199 5.25 5.10 -24.49
C LEU A 199 4.42 4.05 -25.21
N ALA A 200 5.04 3.15 -25.98
CA ALA A 200 4.37 2.05 -26.67
C ALA A 200 3.57 1.16 -25.70
N GLN A 201 4.19 0.81 -24.56
CA GLN A 201 3.53 0.04 -23.49
C GLN A 201 2.37 0.82 -22.84
N LEU A 202 2.56 2.10 -22.56
CA LEU A 202 1.53 2.95 -21.94
C LEU A 202 0.29 3.06 -22.82
N VAL A 203 0.48 3.35 -24.11
CA VAL A 203 -0.63 3.58 -25.05
C VAL A 203 -1.15 2.30 -25.72
N ASP A 204 -0.55 1.16 -25.39
CA ASP A 204 -0.90 -0.18 -25.94
C ASP A 204 -0.80 -0.23 -27.48
N LEU A 205 0.32 0.24 -27.99
CA LEU A 205 0.62 0.19 -29.41
C LEU A 205 1.93 -0.56 -29.66
N PRO A 206 2.01 -1.36 -30.71
CA PRO A 206 3.28 -1.90 -31.16
C PRO A 206 4.30 -0.79 -31.46
N LEU A 207 5.57 -1.02 -31.12
CA LEU A 207 6.64 -0.03 -31.32
C LEU A 207 6.75 0.43 -32.78
N ALA A 208 6.53 -0.48 -33.73
CA ALA A 208 6.51 -0.16 -35.17
C ALA A 208 5.41 0.85 -35.53
N ARG A 209 4.23 0.74 -34.92
CA ARG A 209 3.12 1.68 -35.13
C ARG A 209 3.35 3.03 -34.49
N LEU A 210 4.13 3.09 -33.39
CA LEU A 210 4.52 4.33 -32.76
C LEU A 210 5.49 5.13 -33.67
N ALA A 211 6.40 4.43 -34.35
CA ALA A 211 7.34 5.04 -35.30
C ALA A 211 6.65 5.68 -36.52
N GLU A 212 5.45 5.22 -36.87
CA GLU A 212 4.63 5.80 -37.96
C GLU A 212 3.93 7.12 -37.56
N ARG A 213 4.05 7.56 -36.30
CA ARG A 213 3.42 8.78 -35.77
C ARG A 213 4.47 9.85 -35.40
N PRO A 214 5.04 10.53 -36.38
CA PRO A 214 6.00 11.62 -36.10
C PRO A 214 5.27 12.85 -35.56
N GLY A 215 5.89 13.52 -34.58
CA GLY A 215 5.40 14.77 -33.99
C GLY A 215 4.41 14.57 -32.86
N ASP A 216 3.66 15.64 -32.58
CA ASP A 216 2.67 15.67 -31.50
C ASP A 216 1.36 15.04 -31.92
N TRP A 217 0.74 14.30 -31.00
CA TRP A 217 -0.59 13.70 -31.24
C TRP A 217 -1.38 13.59 -29.93
N VAL A 218 -2.67 13.24 -30.03
CA VAL A 218 -3.55 13.09 -28.88
C VAL A 218 -3.81 11.60 -28.62
N TRP A 219 -3.64 11.20 -27.38
CA TRP A 219 -4.06 9.90 -26.88
C TRP A 219 -5.06 10.11 -25.75
N ARG A 220 -6.33 9.81 -25.99
CA ARG A 220 -7.44 10.06 -25.05
C ARG A 220 -7.44 11.51 -24.55
N ASP A 221 -7.25 11.72 -23.26
CA ASP A 221 -7.28 13.03 -22.61
C ASP A 221 -5.87 13.68 -22.48
N TRP A 222 -4.87 13.12 -23.14
CA TRP A 222 -3.49 13.61 -23.09
C TRP A 222 -2.95 14.00 -24.46
N HIS A 223 -2.20 15.09 -24.48
CA HIS A 223 -1.31 15.42 -25.59
C HIS A 223 0.02 14.66 -25.41
N VAL A 224 0.38 13.87 -26.39
CA VAL A 224 1.70 13.24 -26.49
C VAL A 224 2.60 14.17 -27.26
N ARG A 225 3.51 14.84 -26.55
CA ARG A 225 4.48 15.79 -27.12
C ARG A 225 5.78 15.07 -27.46
N SER A 226 6.22 15.22 -28.68
CA SER A 226 7.56 14.77 -29.10
C SER A 226 8.60 15.82 -28.67
N LEU A 227 9.56 15.42 -27.84
CA LEU A 227 10.67 16.29 -27.39
C LEU A 227 11.87 16.14 -28.32
N ASP A 228 12.15 14.91 -28.74
CA ASP A 228 13.14 14.53 -29.73
C ASP A 228 12.73 13.18 -30.36
N PRO A 229 13.46 12.64 -31.37
CA PRO A 229 13.09 11.40 -32.03
C PRO A 229 12.98 10.16 -31.11
N SER A 230 13.48 10.24 -29.87
CA SER A 230 13.54 9.13 -28.93
C SER A 230 12.81 9.38 -27.62
N ARG A 231 12.24 10.60 -27.42
CA ARG A 231 11.62 10.98 -26.14
C ARG A 231 10.32 11.74 -26.33
N TRP A 232 9.36 11.41 -25.47
CA TRP A 232 8.02 12.00 -25.44
C TRP A 232 7.65 12.43 -24.02
N ARG A 233 6.68 13.33 -23.94
CA ARG A 233 6.05 13.76 -22.69
C ARG A 233 4.53 13.76 -22.85
N LEU A 234 3.82 13.41 -21.80
CA LEU A 234 2.39 13.58 -21.73
C LEU A 234 2.06 14.92 -21.06
N GLU A 235 1.04 15.57 -21.60
CA GLU A 235 0.44 16.78 -21.03
C GLU A 235 -1.07 16.58 -21.01
N ARG A 236 -1.72 16.94 -19.91
CA ARG A 236 -3.18 16.84 -19.82
C ARG A 236 -3.82 17.85 -20.79
N ARG A 237 -4.90 17.46 -21.44
CA ARG A 237 -5.63 18.30 -22.40
C ARG A 237 -6.47 19.35 -21.69
#